data_2689f1d9f01b692048a55e076c64babf
#
_entry.id   2689f1d9f01b692048a55e076c64babf
#
_cell.length_a   1.000
_cell.length_b   1.000
_cell.length_c   1.000
_cell.angle_alpha   90.00
_cell.angle_beta   90.00
_cell.angle_gamma   90.00
#
_symmetry.space_group_name_H-M   'P 1'
#
loop_
_entity.id
_entity.type
_entity.pdbx_description
1 polymer ?
#
loop_
_entity_poly.entity_id
_entity_poly.type
_entity_poly.pdbx_seq_one_letter_code
_entity_poly.pdbx_strand_id
1 'polypeptide(L)'
;MKKISQFAAITLAGFVFSGAALASEKGTEAEAMAMVKKAVALVKANGKEKAYTEFNNPKGQFVKKDLYVMCYDMSGYNRCHGSNPKLIGKNLLEIKDADGKFVVKGLIAVANQGAGKGWFDYKWPNATTQAVEAKSTYLEKVDDILIGVGVYK
;
A
#
# COMPACT_ATOMS: atom_id res chain seq x y z
N MET A 1 -42.74 -48.58 -47.76
CA MET A 1 -42.23 -47.21 -47.60
C MET A 1 -41.93 -46.99 -46.13
N LYS A 2 -40.65 -47.03 -45.75
CA LYS A 2 -40.21 -46.84 -44.36
C LYS A 2 -39.57 -45.46 -44.29
N LYS A 3 -40.19 -44.58 -43.46
CA LYS A 3 -39.62 -43.27 -43.12
C LYS A 3 -38.64 -43.46 -41.98
N ILE A 4 -37.37 -43.16 -42.24
CA ILE A 4 -36.31 -43.12 -41.24
C ILE A 4 -36.31 -41.73 -40.64
N SER A 5 -36.63 -41.63 -39.37
CA SER A 5 -36.56 -40.37 -38.62
C SER A 5 -35.14 -40.23 -38.06
N GLN A 6 -34.40 -39.22 -38.50
CA GLN A 6 -33.10 -38.88 -37.96
C GLN A 6 -33.29 -37.99 -36.71
N PHE A 7 -32.89 -38.50 -35.54
CA PHE A 7 -32.74 -37.71 -34.34
C PHE A 7 -31.37 -37.01 -34.37
N ALA A 8 -31.37 -35.70 -34.49
CA ALA A 8 -30.17 -34.91 -34.31
C ALA A 8 -29.96 -34.68 -32.79
N ALA A 9 -28.91 -35.29 -32.28
CA ALA A 9 -28.45 -35.02 -30.92
C ALA A 9 -27.67 -33.68 -30.89
N ILE A 10 -28.22 -32.66 -30.25
CA ILE A 10 -27.55 -31.38 -30.01
C ILE A 10 -26.74 -31.55 -28.74
N THR A 11 -25.44 -31.71 -28.89
CA THR A 11 -24.49 -31.72 -27.75
C THR A 11 -24.24 -30.26 -27.31
N LEU A 12 -24.85 -29.89 -26.19
CA LEU A 12 -24.61 -28.58 -25.55
C LEU A 12 -23.26 -28.62 -24.85
N ALA A 13 -22.22 -28.10 -25.49
CA ALA A 13 -20.90 -27.92 -24.90
C ALA A 13 -20.99 -26.78 -23.88
N GLY A 14 -21.06 -27.14 -22.57
CA GLY A 14 -20.98 -26.20 -21.46
C GLY A 14 -19.59 -25.57 -21.42
N PHE A 15 -19.49 -24.31 -21.79
CA PHE A 15 -18.29 -23.47 -21.56
C PHE A 15 -18.22 -23.14 -20.07
N VAL A 16 -17.41 -23.90 -19.31
CA VAL A 16 -17.06 -23.55 -17.92
C VAL A 16 -16.08 -22.38 -18.01
N PHE A 17 -16.60 -21.17 -17.82
CA PHE A 17 -15.78 -19.98 -17.63
C PHE A 17 -15.14 -20.10 -16.23
N SER A 18 -13.95 -20.72 -16.14
CA SER A 18 -13.09 -20.60 -14.96
C SER A 18 -12.63 -19.15 -14.86
N GLY A 19 -13.39 -18.34 -14.14
CA GLY A 19 -12.93 -17.03 -13.73
C GLY A 19 -11.74 -17.21 -12.79
N ALA A 20 -10.53 -17.14 -13.35
CA ALA A 20 -9.35 -16.93 -12.52
C ALA A 20 -9.54 -15.59 -11.81
N ALA A 21 -9.89 -15.62 -10.54
CA ALA A 21 -9.77 -14.44 -9.68
C ALA A 21 -8.30 -14.03 -9.74
N LEU A 22 -8.02 -12.92 -10.42
CA LEU A 22 -6.72 -12.30 -10.37
C LEU A 22 -6.48 -11.89 -8.93
N ALA A 23 -5.80 -12.76 -8.16
CA ALA A 23 -5.30 -12.39 -6.85
C ALA A 23 -4.42 -11.15 -7.06
N SER A 24 -4.81 -10.04 -6.43
CA SER A 24 -4.02 -8.82 -6.48
C SER A 24 -2.60 -9.15 -6.00
N GLU A 25 -1.61 -8.92 -6.85
CA GLU A 25 -0.22 -9.17 -6.47
C GLU A 25 0.17 -8.28 -5.29
N LYS A 26 0.56 -8.92 -4.18
CA LYS A 26 1.12 -8.21 -3.01
C LYS A 26 2.53 -7.73 -3.31
N GLY A 27 2.88 -6.57 -2.79
CA GLY A 27 4.26 -6.10 -2.80
C GLY A 27 5.12 -6.85 -1.79
N THR A 28 6.42 -6.93 -2.06
CA THR A 28 7.41 -7.58 -1.19
C THR A 28 8.13 -6.58 -0.28
N GLU A 29 8.75 -7.07 0.79
CA GLU A 29 9.61 -6.26 1.68
C GLU A 29 10.76 -5.59 0.91
N ALA A 30 11.37 -6.32 -0.01
CA ALA A 30 12.45 -5.79 -0.86
C ALA A 30 11.95 -4.64 -1.76
N GLU A 31 10.76 -4.77 -2.35
CA GLU A 31 10.14 -3.71 -3.15
C GLU A 31 9.78 -2.49 -2.29
N ALA A 32 9.27 -2.70 -1.06
CA ALA A 32 8.95 -1.62 -0.13
C ALA A 32 10.22 -0.85 0.28
N MET A 33 11.28 -1.54 0.67
CA MET A 33 12.57 -0.91 1.01
C MET A 33 13.16 -0.13 -0.17
N ALA A 34 13.11 -0.70 -1.39
CA ALA A 34 13.59 -0.03 -2.59
C ALA A 34 12.79 1.26 -2.88
N MET A 35 11.47 1.21 -2.70
CA MET A 35 10.59 2.37 -2.90
C MET A 35 10.87 3.47 -1.87
N VAL A 36 11.08 3.13 -0.58
CA VAL A 36 11.47 4.11 0.45
C VAL A 36 12.80 4.77 0.11
N LYS A 37 13.82 4.00 -0.26
CA LYS A 37 15.13 4.56 -0.67
C LYS A 37 15.02 5.51 -1.85
N LYS A 38 14.22 5.16 -2.85
CA LYS A 38 13.92 6.02 -4.00
C LYS A 38 13.21 7.30 -3.58
N ALA A 39 12.24 7.20 -2.66
CA ALA A 39 11.50 8.35 -2.14
C ALA A 39 12.41 9.28 -1.33
N VAL A 40 13.26 8.75 -0.45
CA VAL A 40 14.27 9.52 0.30
C VAL A 40 15.23 10.25 -0.66
N ALA A 41 15.71 9.58 -1.71
CA ALA A 41 16.57 10.19 -2.71
C ALA A 41 15.87 11.35 -3.43
N LEU A 42 14.58 11.20 -3.75
CA LEU A 42 13.80 12.26 -4.39
C LEU A 42 13.65 13.49 -3.49
N VAL A 43 13.37 13.30 -2.19
CA VAL A 43 13.31 14.41 -1.22
C VAL A 43 14.64 15.15 -1.15
N LYS A 44 15.74 14.42 -1.05
CA LYS A 44 17.08 15.02 -0.98
C LYS A 44 17.46 15.81 -2.26
N ALA A 45 17.05 15.32 -3.42
CA ALA A 45 17.38 15.94 -4.71
C ALA A 45 16.48 17.14 -5.04
N ASN A 46 15.18 17.08 -4.72
CA ASN A 46 14.17 18.03 -5.23
C ASN A 46 13.42 18.79 -4.14
N GLY A 47 13.64 18.46 -2.87
CA GLY A 47 12.90 19.02 -1.75
C GLY A 47 11.56 18.35 -1.50
N LYS A 48 11.00 18.59 -0.31
CA LYS A 48 9.79 17.92 0.18
C LYS A 48 8.55 18.21 -0.67
N GLU A 49 8.32 19.45 -1.06
CA GLU A 49 7.10 19.85 -1.79
C GLU A 49 6.96 19.15 -3.15
N LYS A 50 8.06 19.10 -3.92
CA LYS A 50 8.06 18.36 -5.19
C LYS A 50 7.90 16.86 -4.97
N ALA A 51 8.55 16.32 -3.95
CA ALA A 51 8.42 14.91 -3.61
C ALA A 51 6.98 14.54 -3.20
N TYR A 52 6.30 15.37 -2.39
CA TYR A 52 4.91 15.13 -2.01
C TYR A 52 3.97 15.08 -3.21
N THR A 53 4.18 15.94 -4.21
CA THR A 53 3.40 15.91 -5.46
C THR A 53 3.50 14.55 -6.14
N GLU A 54 4.71 13.98 -6.21
CA GLU A 54 4.94 12.65 -6.78
C GLU A 54 4.36 11.53 -5.91
N PHE A 55 4.52 11.61 -4.58
CA PHE A 55 4.03 10.60 -3.64
C PHE A 55 2.50 10.55 -3.56
N ASN A 56 1.84 11.68 -3.76
CA ASN A 56 0.38 11.80 -3.73
C ASN A 56 -0.30 11.42 -5.05
N ASN A 57 0.47 11.12 -6.10
CA ASN A 57 -0.08 10.69 -7.37
C ASN A 57 -0.42 9.18 -7.33
N PRO A 58 -1.71 8.80 -7.29
CA PRO A 58 -2.11 7.40 -7.17
C PRO A 58 -1.77 6.54 -8.41
N LYS A 59 -1.43 7.20 -9.52
CA LYS A 59 -0.99 6.57 -10.77
C LYS A 59 0.51 6.77 -11.02
N GLY A 60 1.22 7.29 -10.04
CA GLY A 60 2.65 7.61 -10.15
C GLY A 60 3.55 6.43 -9.81
N GLN A 61 4.85 6.68 -9.92
CA GLN A 61 5.91 5.69 -9.71
C GLN A 61 6.07 5.25 -8.24
N PHE A 62 5.38 5.88 -7.29
CA PHE A 62 5.39 5.59 -5.86
C PHE A 62 4.13 4.86 -5.38
N VAL A 63 3.37 4.32 -6.33
CA VAL A 63 2.26 3.39 -6.09
C VAL A 63 2.45 2.21 -7.04
N LYS A 64 2.59 1.00 -6.49
CA LYS A 64 2.79 -0.22 -7.28
C LYS A 64 2.21 -1.42 -6.53
N LYS A 65 1.31 -2.17 -7.15
CA LYS A 65 0.55 -3.25 -6.51
C LYS A 65 -0.25 -2.68 -5.33
N ASP A 66 -0.06 -3.21 -4.13
CA ASP A 66 -0.61 -2.68 -2.88
C ASP A 66 0.38 -1.80 -2.08
N LEU A 67 1.56 -1.53 -2.66
CA LEU A 67 2.57 -0.63 -2.09
C LEU A 67 2.29 0.82 -2.46
N TYR A 68 2.44 1.71 -1.50
CA TYR A 68 2.39 3.16 -1.68
C TYR A 68 3.23 3.88 -0.63
N VAL A 69 3.75 5.05 -1.01
CA VAL A 69 4.48 5.92 -0.08
C VAL A 69 3.51 6.66 0.83
N MET A 70 3.86 6.75 2.11
CA MET A 70 3.24 7.64 3.08
C MET A 70 4.31 8.44 3.83
N CYS A 71 3.98 9.65 4.25
CA CYS A 71 4.87 10.53 5.00
C CYS A 71 4.16 11.14 6.20
N TYR A 72 4.89 11.23 7.31
CA TYR A 72 4.45 11.95 8.49
C TYR A 72 5.57 12.88 8.98
N ASP A 73 5.21 14.04 9.53
CA ASP A 73 6.15 14.79 10.33
C ASP A 73 6.23 14.22 11.76
N MET A 74 7.18 14.71 12.53
CA MET A 74 7.40 14.24 13.90
C MET A 74 6.30 14.66 14.90
N SER A 75 5.36 15.50 14.47
CA SER A 75 4.15 15.90 15.25
C SER A 75 2.93 15.05 14.90
N GLY A 76 3.06 14.10 13.94
CA GLY A 76 2.00 13.19 13.52
C GLY A 76 1.08 13.68 12.41
N TYR A 77 1.39 14.82 11.77
CA TYR A 77 0.66 15.23 10.58
C TYR A 77 1.05 14.39 9.36
N ASN A 78 0.05 13.86 8.68
CA ASN A 78 0.25 13.20 7.40
C ASN A 78 0.58 14.23 6.31
N ARG A 79 1.75 14.11 5.70
CA ARG A 79 2.23 15.02 4.66
C ARG A 79 2.05 14.44 3.26
N CYS A 80 2.03 13.12 3.13
CA CYS A 80 1.76 12.44 1.87
C CYS A 80 1.11 11.06 2.10
N HIS A 81 0.28 10.61 1.14
CA HIS A 81 -0.34 9.30 1.18
C HIS A 81 -0.81 8.85 -0.21
N GLY A 82 -0.08 7.92 -0.83
CA GLY A 82 -0.32 7.49 -2.21
C GLY A 82 -1.64 6.76 -2.47
N SER A 83 -2.30 6.20 -1.44
CA SER A 83 -3.55 5.46 -1.62
C SER A 83 -4.79 6.13 -1.02
N ASN A 84 -4.62 7.05 -0.08
CA ASN A 84 -5.75 7.72 0.58
C ASN A 84 -5.48 9.22 0.81
N PRO A 85 -5.84 10.07 -0.16
CA PRO A 85 -5.59 11.51 -0.07
C PRO A 85 -6.38 12.19 1.05
N LYS A 86 -7.44 11.57 1.59
CA LYS A 86 -8.25 12.12 2.69
C LYS A 86 -7.49 12.21 4.02
N LEU A 87 -6.36 11.52 4.15
CA LEU A 87 -5.52 11.56 5.33
C LEU A 87 -4.54 12.74 5.31
N ILE A 88 -4.22 13.28 4.13
CA ILE A 88 -3.24 14.34 3.96
C ILE A 88 -3.68 15.60 4.73
N GLY A 89 -2.75 16.18 5.48
CA GLY A 89 -2.97 17.37 6.31
C GLY A 89 -3.63 17.09 7.66
N LYS A 90 -4.01 15.84 7.96
CA LYS A 90 -4.58 15.48 9.26
C LYS A 90 -3.50 15.09 10.25
N ASN A 91 -3.69 15.47 11.53
CA ASN A 91 -2.90 14.93 12.61
C ASN A 91 -3.45 13.56 12.99
N LEU A 92 -2.63 12.52 12.84
CA LEU A 92 -2.98 11.12 13.09
C LEU A 92 -2.17 10.54 14.25
N LEU A 93 -1.57 11.38 15.09
CA LEU A 93 -0.71 10.93 16.19
C LEU A 93 -1.42 9.94 17.12
N GLU A 94 -2.71 10.18 17.38
CA GLU A 94 -3.52 9.37 18.30
C GLU A 94 -4.29 8.23 17.59
N ILE A 95 -4.07 8.01 16.28
CA ILE A 95 -4.78 6.95 15.58
C ILE A 95 -4.32 5.58 16.07
N LYS A 96 -5.30 4.72 16.32
CA LYS A 96 -5.09 3.32 16.73
C LYS A 96 -5.54 2.37 15.64
N ASP A 97 -4.87 1.25 15.55
CA ASP A 97 -5.31 0.12 14.75
C ASP A 97 -6.42 -0.69 15.45
N ALA A 98 -6.87 -1.77 14.80
CA ALA A 98 -7.92 -2.64 15.32
C ALA A 98 -7.57 -3.33 16.66
N ASP A 99 -6.29 -3.45 16.99
CA ASP A 99 -5.81 -4.03 18.24
C ASP A 99 -5.51 -2.94 19.31
N GLY A 100 -5.81 -1.67 19.03
CA GLY A 100 -5.58 -0.55 19.92
C GLY A 100 -4.15 -0.03 19.94
N LYS A 101 -3.29 -0.48 19.02
CA LYS A 101 -1.91 -0.03 18.88
C LYS A 101 -1.86 1.35 18.22
N PHE A 102 -1.12 2.30 18.82
CA PHE A 102 -0.88 3.60 18.21
C PHE A 102 0.02 3.48 16.99
N VAL A 103 -0.52 3.71 15.81
CA VAL A 103 0.19 3.49 14.55
C VAL A 103 1.25 4.57 14.32
N VAL A 104 0.86 5.83 14.30
CA VAL A 104 1.78 6.93 13.95
C VAL A 104 2.81 7.16 15.05
N LYS A 105 2.44 7.03 16.33
CA LYS A 105 3.41 7.06 17.44
C LYS A 105 4.48 5.97 17.30
N GLY A 106 4.07 4.77 16.90
CA GLY A 106 4.98 3.65 16.69
C GLY A 106 5.96 3.90 15.53
N LEU A 107 5.46 4.42 14.40
CA LEU A 107 6.31 4.81 13.27
C LEU A 107 7.32 5.90 13.66
N ILE A 108 6.87 6.93 14.39
CA ILE A 108 7.74 8.02 14.89
C ILE A 108 8.79 7.46 15.87
N ALA A 109 8.42 6.51 16.73
CA ALA A 109 9.36 5.88 17.65
C ALA A 109 10.49 5.17 16.89
N VAL A 110 10.18 4.41 15.83
CA VAL A 110 11.19 3.78 14.96
C VAL A 110 12.07 4.83 14.28
N ALA A 111 11.47 5.92 13.78
CA ALA A 111 12.20 7.01 13.13
C ALA A 111 13.17 7.75 14.06
N ASN A 112 12.93 7.71 15.36
CA ASN A 112 13.76 8.36 16.38
C ASN A 112 14.76 7.41 17.06
N GLN A 113 14.81 6.14 16.65
CA GLN A 113 15.73 5.15 17.21
C GLN A 113 16.87 4.82 16.23
N GLY A 114 18.05 4.52 16.79
CA GLY A 114 19.20 4.03 16.03
C GLY A 114 19.54 4.87 14.81
N ALA A 115 19.53 4.24 13.62
CA ALA A 115 19.83 4.91 12.36
C ALA A 115 18.63 5.65 11.75
N GLY A 116 17.53 5.83 12.48
CA GLY A 116 16.32 6.50 12.00
C GLY A 116 15.56 5.71 10.92
N LYS A 117 15.68 4.38 10.94
CA LYS A 117 15.00 3.49 9.97
C LYS A 117 14.72 2.13 10.58
N GLY A 118 13.71 1.45 10.05
CA GLY A 118 13.33 0.13 10.51
C GLY A 118 11.93 -0.28 10.08
N TRP A 119 11.45 -1.36 10.65
CA TRP A 119 10.13 -1.92 10.43
C TRP A 119 9.22 -1.70 11.62
N PHE A 120 7.92 -1.48 11.36
CA PHE A 120 6.87 -1.41 12.37
C PHE A 120 5.62 -2.16 11.91
N ASP A 121 5.11 -3.05 12.79
CA ASP A 121 3.97 -3.92 12.52
C ASP A 121 2.69 -3.38 13.18
N TYR A 122 1.60 -3.33 12.41
CA TYR A 122 0.27 -2.89 12.84
C TYR A 122 -0.81 -3.46 11.91
N LYS A 123 -2.09 -3.19 12.18
CA LYS A 123 -3.20 -3.52 11.27
C LYS A 123 -3.67 -2.29 10.52
N TRP A 124 -3.94 -2.44 9.23
CA TRP A 124 -4.39 -1.31 8.42
C TRP A 124 -5.33 -1.75 7.31
N PRO A 125 -6.35 -0.90 6.94
CA PRO A 125 -7.19 -1.18 5.79
C PRO A 125 -6.37 -1.29 4.50
N ASN A 126 -6.53 -2.39 3.80
CA ASN A 126 -5.92 -2.58 2.48
C ASN A 126 -6.89 -2.07 1.41
N ALA A 127 -6.50 -1.03 0.67
CA ALA A 127 -7.33 -0.42 -0.35
C ALA A 127 -7.68 -1.39 -1.51
N THR A 128 -6.85 -2.41 -1.73
CA THR A 128 -7.03 -3.40 -2.80
C THR A 128 -8.05 -4.48 -2.42
N THR A 129 -7.99 -5.00 -1.18
CA THR A 129 -8.87 -6.07 -0.70
C THR A 129 -10.09 -5.57 0.07
N GLN A 130 -10.10 -4.29 0.47
CA GLN A 130 -11.09 -3.63 1.33
C GLN A 130 -11.19 -4.26 2.74
N ALA A 131 -10.20 -5.06 3.14
CA ALA A 131 -10.12 -5.69 4.45
C ALA A 131 -9.09 -5.01 5.34
N VAL A 132 -9.24 -5.14 6.66
CA VAL A 132 -8.19 -4.79 7.64
C VAL A 132 -7.24 -5.97 7.74
N GLU A 133 -5.99 -5.76 7.34
CA GLU A 133 -4.97 -6.79 7.28
C GLU A 133 -3.75 -6.41 8.14
N ALA A 134 -2.97 -7.42 8.52
CA ALA A 134 -1.66 -7.20 9.13
C ALA A 134 -0.74 -6.51 8.11
N LYS A 135 -0.06 -5.47 8.54
CA LYS A 135 0.84 -4.65 7.72
C LYS A 135 2.16 -4.44 8.43
N SER A 136 3.25 -4.58 7.70
CA SER A 136 4.59 -4.23 8.15
C SER A 136 5.11 -3.08 7.31
N THR A 137 5.45 -1.96 7.94
CA THR A 137 5.94 -0.77 7.23
C THR A 137 7.42 -0.58 7.48
N TYR A 138 8.21 -0.59 6.41
CA TYR A 138 9.58 -0.07 6.44
C TYR A 138 9.56 1.44 6.30
N LEU A 139 10.34 2.12 7.12
CA LEU A 139 10.45 3.57 7.09
C LEU A 139 11.90 4.04 7.22
N GLU A 140 12.16 5.23 6.69
CA GLU A 140 13.39 5.98 6.92
C GLU A 140 13.05 7.44 7.24
N LYS A 141 13.77 8.01 8.22
CA LYS A 141 13.71 9.43 8.55
C LYS A 141 14.59 10.22 7.58
N VAL A 142 14.05 11.31 7.06
CA VAL A 142 14.79 12.30 6.29
C VAL A 142 14.39 13.69 6.78
N ASP A 143 15.35 14.44 7.28
CA ASP A 143 15.12 15.73 7.94
C ASP A 143 14.10 15.62 9.09
N ASP A 144 12.98 16.33 8.99
CA ASP A 144 11.89 16.42 9.97
C ASP A 144 10.68 15.52 9.61
N ILE A 145 10.81 14.62 8.63
CA ILE A 145 9.76 13.69 8.23
C ILE A 145 10.25 12.24 8.26
N LEU A 146 9.30 11.32 8.42
CA LEU A 146 9.50 9.92 8.08
C LEU A 146 8.80 9.60 6.75
N ILE A 147 9.40 8.73 5.96
CA ILE A 147 8.86 8.19 4.72
C ILE A 147 8.75 6.69 4.89
N GLY A 148 7.57 6.13 4.66
CA GLY A 148 7.32 4.72 4.82
C GLY A 148 6.57 4.09 3.66
N VAL A 149 6.80 2.79 3.46
CA VAL A 149 6.04 1.92 2.56
C VAL A 149 5.75 0.62 3.30
N GLY A 150 4.49 0.21 3.34
CA GLY A 150 4.07 -0.99 4.04
C GLY A 150 3.70 -2.13 3.11
N VAL A 151 4.02 -3.36 3.53
CA VAL A 151 3.59 -4.61 2.91
C VAL A 151 2.47 -5.24 3.73
N TYR A 152 1.46 -5.81 3.09
CA TYR A 152 0.40 -6.58 3.73
C TYR A 152 0.79 -8.06 3.78
N LYS A 153 0.54 -8.69 4.92
CA LYS A 153 0.92 -10.10 5.19
C LYS A 153 -0.19 -11.07 4.84
#